data_8ca199c1a3fc4389e295d22e53995dfc
#
_entry.id   8ca199c1a3fc4389e295d22e53995dfc
#
_cell.length_a   1.000
_cell.length_b   1.000
_cell.length_c   1.000
_cell.angle_alpha   90.00
_cell.angle_beta   90.00
_cell.angle_gamma   90.00
#
_symmetry.space_group_name_H-M   'P 1'
#
loop_
_entity.id
_entity.type
_entity.pdbx_description
1 polymer ?
#
loop_
_entity_poly.entity_id
_entity_poly.type
_entity_poly.pdbx_seq_one_letter_code
_entity_poly.pdbx_strand_id
1 'polypeptide(L)'
;MNSINHKYHHGNLRDEILRAAYNFVLVNGYTTMSLRGIADECSVSATAIYRHYKTKEHLLADVVAKGFIEFNTFVEGSEDADIFEKCDNYLEFAFDNKNIYDLLFSQSVVEFLKFPNILEVADNAFQTLLESVKDHDKSLNDLSASNKAVHIWSFLHGITSISKKMDVALALPDSEMPIPVRSIKRARDNLRQFIEDLF
;
A
#
# COMPACT_ATOMS: atom_id res chain seq x y z
N MET A 1 5.13 41.16 19.72
CA MET A 1 5.93 39.93 19.61
C MET A 1 5.28 38.88 20.49
N ASN A 2 4.39 38.08 19.93
CA ASN A 2 3.72 36.97 20.64
C ASN A 2 4.42 35.68 20.21
N SER A 3 5.26 35.14 21.08
CA SER A 3 5.80 33.79 20.94
C SER A 3 4.65 32.79 21.16
N ILE A 4 4.22 32.14 20.11
CA ILE A 4 3.31 30.99 20.19
C ILE A 4 4.10 29.85 20.81
N ASN A 5 3.85 29.64 22.11
CA ASN A 5 4.40 28.53 22.88
C ASN A 5 3.73 27.24 22.41
N HIS A 6 4.30 26.51 21.45
CA HIS A 6 3.90 25.15 21.15
C HIS A 6 4.15 24.29 22.39
N LYS A 7 3.10 24.01 23.14
CA LYS A 7 3.12 23.04 24.22
C LYS A 7 3.55 21.67 23.64
N TYR A 8 4.80 21.33 23.82
CA TYR A 8 5.35 20.00 23.57
C TYR A 8 4.61 18.99 24.44
N HIS A 9 3.73 18.20 23.87
CA HIS A 9 3.15 17.04 24.52
C HIS A 9 4.18 15.91 24.54
N HIS A 10 4.96 15.80 25.62
CA HIS A 10 6.00 14.78 25.83
C HIS A 10 5.49 13.30 25.80
N GLY A 11 4.20 13.06 25.56
CA GLY A 11 3.58 11.73 25.56
C GLY A 11 3.44 11.06 24.20
N ASN A 12 3.69 11.76 23.08
CA ASN A 12 3.35 11.25 21.75
C ASN A 12 4.43 11.46 20.66
N LEU A 13 5.70 11.67 21.05
CA LEU A 13 6.76 11.93 20.07
C LEU A 13 6.96 10.76 19.10
N ARG A 14 6.76 9.51 19.55
CA ARG A 14 6.88 8.34 18.66
C ARG A 14 5.85 8.40 17.53
N ASP A 15 4.60 8.75 17.85
CA ASP A 15 3.53 8.84 16.85
C ASP A 15 3.73 10.05 15.92
N GLU A 16 4.27 11.16 16.44
CA GLU A 16 4.65 12.31 15.62
C GLU A 16 5.74 11.94 14.62
N ILE A 17 6.78 11.22 15.06
CA ILE A 17 7.86 10.72 14.20
C ILE A 17 7.30 9.76 13.14
N LEU A 18 6.45 8.81 13.53
CA LEU A 18 5.83 7.87 12.60
C LEU A 18 4.98 8.59 11.55
N ARG A 19 4.16 9.55 11.97
CA ARG A 19 3.33 10.35 11.07
C ARG A 19 4.18 11.18 10.10
N ALA A 20 5.23 11.84 10.59
CA ALA A 20 6.15 12.60 9.73
C ALA A 20 6.84 11.68 8.71
N ALA A 21 7.34 10.52 9.15
CA ALA A 21 7.96 9.54 8.28
C ALA A 21 7.00 8.99 7.23
N TYR A 22 5.77 8.68 7.62
CA TYR A 22 4.73 8.22 6.70
C TYR A 22 4.41 9.27 5.62
N ASN A 23 4.18 10.52 6.03
CA ASN A 23 3.92 11.63 5.11
C ASN A 23 5.12 11.91 4.20
N PHE A 24 6.34 11.81 4.73
CA PHE A 24 7.54 11.93 3.92
C PHE A 24 7.60 10.87 2.84
N VAL A 25 7.36 9.60 3.20
CA VAL A 25 7.35 8.48 2.23
C VAL A 25 6.24 8.65 1.20
N LEU A 26 5.04 9.06 1.61
CA LEU A 26 3.91 9.30 0.73
C LEU A 26 4.28 10.28 -0.40
N VAL A 27 5.01 11.33 -0.09
CA VAL A 27 5.39 12.38 -1.06
C VAL A 27 6.67 12.06 -1.80
N ASN A 28 7.72 11.61 -1.09
CA ASN A 28 9.11 11.56 -1.61
C ASN A 28 9.62 10.13 -1.86
N GLY A 29 8.87 9.10 -1.46
CA GLY A 29 9.33 7.72 -1.45
C GLY A 29 10.27 7.42 -0.28
N TYR A 30 10.49 6.13 -0.02
CA TYR A 30 11.24 5.65 1.16
C TYR A 30 12.76 5.67 1.00
N THR A 31 13.27 5.68 -0.22
CA THR A 31 14.71 5.56 -0.51
C THR A 31 15.50 6.74 0.03
N THR A 32 14.97 7.95 -0.11
CA THR A 32 15.61 9.22 0.27
C THR A 32 15.38 9.58 1.75
N MET A 33 14.50 8.89 2.47
CA MET A 33 14.21 9.15 3.87
C MET A 33 15.45 8.92 4.75
N SER A 34 15.66 9.79 5.73
CA SER A 34 16.70 9.65 6.76
C SER A 34 16.15 10.02 8.13
N LEU A 35 16.68 9.38 9.21
CA LEU A 35 16.27 9.72 10.58
C LEU A 35 16.56 11.18 10.93
N ARG A 36 17.64 11.77 10.38
CA ARG A 36 17.95 13.20 10.57
C ARG A 36 16.92 14.09 9.90
N GLY A 37 16.55 13.80 8.64
CA GLY A 37 15.54 14.59 7.94
C GLY A 37 14.19 14.55 8.68
N ILE A 38 13.79 13.39 9.22
CA ILE A 38 12.56 13.29 10.03
C ILE A 38 12.70 14.03 11.38
N ALA A 39 13.91 14.06 12.00
CA ALA A 39 14.15 14.88 13.19
C ALA A 39 13.94 16.38 12.93
N ASP A 40 14.46 16.85 11.81
CA ASP A 40 14.33 18.25 11.39
C ASP A 40 12.86 18.60 11.12
N GLU A 41 12.11 17.70 10.45
CA GLU A 41 10.67 17.85 10.18
C GLU A 41 9.85 17.91 11.48
N CYS A 42 10.17 17.08 12.47
CA CYS A 42 9.54 17.10 13.79
C CYS A 42 10.05 18.23 14.71
N SER A 43 11.03 19.03 14.26
CA SER A 43 11.66 20.07 15.07
C SER A 43 12.28 19.53 16.38
N VAL A 44 12.86 18.32 16.33
CA VAL A 44 13.51 17.68 17.48
C VAL A 44 14.98 17.38 17.19
N SER A 45 15.76 17.12 18.24
CA SER A 45 17.16 16.71 18.06
C SER A 45 17.24 15.28 17.48
N ALA A 46 18.30 15.00 16.70
CA ALA A 46 18.58 13.65 16.22
C ALA A 46 18.63 12.63 17.37
N THR A 47 19.17 13.03 18.54
CA THR A 47 19.20 12.19 19.75
C THR A 47 17.81 11.81 20.24
N ALA A 48 16.82 12.68 20.09
CA ALA A 48 15.43 12.37 20.47
C ALA A 48 14.84 11.28 19.59
N ILE A 49 15.09 11.32 18.26
CA ILE A 49 14.64 10.25 17.35
C ILE A 49 15.29 8.91 17.68
N TYR A 50 16.62 8.89 17.92
CA TYR A 50 17.34 7.64 18.23
C TYR A 50 16.90 6.96 19.54
N ARG A 51 16.20 7.66 20.43
CA ARG A 51 15.56 7.06 21.62
C ARG A 51 14.33 6.20 21.25
N HIS A 52 13.65 6.51 20.15
CA HIS A 52 12.46 5.80 19.66
C HIS A 52 12.78 4.80 18.55
N TYR A 53 13.65 5.19 17.62
CA TYR A 53 14.02 4.39 16.45
C TYR A 53 15.54 4.32 16.32
N LYS A 54 16.11 3.14 16.60
CA LYS A 54 17.57 2.95 16.58
C LYS A 54 18.15 3.03 15.17
N THR A 55 17.38 2.61 14.15
CA THR A 55 17.79 2.62 12.75
C THR A 55 16.66 3.09 11.85
N LYS A 56 16.96 3.43 10.59
CA LYS A 56 15.98 3.77 9.57
C LYS A 56 15.00 2.58 9.33
N GLU A 57 15.51 1.36 9.35
CA GLU A 57 14.74 0.14 9.11
C GLU A 57 13.64 -0.04 10.17
N HIS A 58 13.93 0.26 11.45
CA HIS A 58 12.91 0.20 12.50
C HIS A 58 11.77 1.21 12.28
N LEU A 59 12.11 2.44 11.81
CA LEU A 59 11.10 3.43 11.48
C LEU A 59 10.32 3.03 10.24
N LEU A 60 11.01 2.54 9.19
CA LEU A 60 10.36 2.04 7.98
C LEU A 60 9.44 0.84 8.27
N ALA A 61 9.81 -0.04 9.20
CA ALA A 61 8.93 -1.15 9.61
C ALA A 61 7.60 -0.65 10.18
N ASP A 62 7.62 0.38 11.03
CA ASP A 62 6.39 0.98 11.55
C ASP A 62 5.61 1.71 10.42
N VAL A 63 6.30 2.35 9.46
CA VAL A 63 5.67 2.95 8.28
C VAL A 63 5.00 1.89 7.41
N VAL A 64 5.64 0.74 7.20
CA VAL A 64 5.06 -0.41 6.46
C VAL A 64 3.83 -0.95 7.17
N ALA A 65 3.91 -1.18 8.49
CA ALA A 65 2.75 -1.66 9.25
C ALA A 65 1.56 -0.68 9.15
N LYS A 66 1.81 0.62 9.31
CA LYS A 66 0.79 1.66 9.13
C LYS A 66 0.24 1.67 7.69
N GLY A 67 1.09 1.54 6.70
CA GLY A 67 0.71 1.49 5.29
C GLY A 67 -0.19 0.29 4.98
N PHE A 68 0.09 -0.91 5.52
CA PHE A 68 -0.79 -2.07 5.37
C PHE A 68 -2.13 -1.88 6.07
N ILE A 69 -2.17 -1.25 7.24
CA ILE A 69 -3.44 -0.95 7.93
C ILE A 69 -4.30 -0.01 7.07
N GLU A 70 -3.71 1.04 6.51
CA GLU A 70 -4.44 1.98 5.63
C GLU A 70 -4.86 1.31 4.32
N PHE A 71 -3.98 0.50 3.71
CA PHE A 71 -4.29 -0.29 2.53
C PHE A 71 -5.47 -1.23 2.78
N ASN A 72 -5.42 -2.03 3.86
CA ASN A 72 -6.48 -2.97 4.20
C ASN A 72 -7.82 -2.25 4.41
N THR A 73 -7.82 -1.16 5.19
CA THR A 73 -9.03 -0.36 5.45
C THR A 73 -9.61 0.21 4.15
N PHE A 74 -8.75 0.69 3.24
CA PHE A 74 -9.19 1.27 1.97
C PHE A 74 -9.74 0.18 1.03
N VAL A 75 -9.05 -0.96 0.91
CA VAL A 75 -9.47 -2.09 0.07
C VAL A 75 -10.76 -2.71 0.57
N GLU A 76 -10.92 -2.82 1.89
CA GLU A 76 -12.14 -3.37 2.50
C GLU A 76 -13.39 -2.56 2.11
N GLY A 77 -13.25 -1.23 2.00
CA GLY A 77 -14.32 -0.35 1.53
C GLY A 77 -15.51 -0.27 2.48
N SER A 78 -16.72 -0.30 1.93
CA SER A 78 -17.96 -0.34 2.72
C SER A 78 -18.24 -1.75 3.25
N GLU A 79 -19.11 -1.86 4.27
CA GLU A 79 -19.52 -3.16 4.84
C GLU A 79 -20.14 -4.10 3.80
N ASP A 80 -20.78 -3.54 2.76
CA ASP A 80 -21.44 -4.28 1.68
C ASP A 80 -20.55 -4.42 0.43
N ALA A 81 -19.27 -4.02 0.47
CA ALA A 81 -18.37 -4.05 -0.68
C ALA A 81 -18.18 -5.49 -1.21
N ASP A 82 -18.53 -5.72 -2.46
CA ASP A 82 -18.28 -6.99 -3.12
C ASP A 82 -16.80 -7.14 -3.56
N ILE A 83 -16.46 -8.33 -4.06
CA ILE A 83 -15.09 -8.62 -4.50
C ILE A 83 -14.62 -7.68 -5.63
N PHE A 84 -15.53 -7.22 -6.48
CA PHE A 84 -15.20 -6.33 -7.59
C PHE A 84 -14.88 -4.94 -7.10
N GLU A 85 -15.68 -4.39 -6.18
CA GLU A 85 -15.42 -3.11 -5.53
C GLU A 85 -14.07 -3.15 -4.77
N LYS A 86 -13.77 -4.24 -4.07
CA LYS A 86 -12.49 -4.40 -3.39
C LYS A 86 -11.29 -4.47 -4.37
N CYS A 87 -11.48 -5.06 -5.55
CA CYS A 87 -10.47 -5.05 -6.61
C CYS A 87 -10.27 -3.64 -7.21
N ASP A 88 -11.35 -2.88 -7.40
CA ASP A 88 -11.27 -1.48 -7.84
C ASP A 88 -10.55 -0.62 -6.79
N ASN A 89 -10.91 -0.75 -5.51
CA ASN A 89 -10.26 -0.07 -4.38
C ASN A 89 -8.75 -0.41 -4.30
N TYR A 90 -8.39 -1.66 -4.55
CA TYR A 90 -6.97 -2.06 -4.63
C TYR A 90 -6.21 -1.24 -5.67
N LEU A 91 -6.74 -1.13 -6.89
CA LEU A 91 -6.09 -0.36 -7.95
C LEU A 91 -6.08 1.13 -7.63
N GLU A 92 -7.18 1.69 -7.12
CA GLU A 92 -7.26 3.09 -6.72
C GLU A 92 -6.20 3.42 -5.67
N PHE A 93 -6.13 2.65 -4.58
CA PHE A 93 -5.07 2.83 -3.57
C PHE A 93 -3.67 2.81 -4.19
N ALA A 94 -3.41 1.81 -5.04
CA ALA A 94 -2.10 1.60 -5.64
C ALA A 94 -1.66 2.74 -6.56
N PHE A 95 -2.61 3.41 -7.24
CA PHE A 95 -2.34 4.56 -8.11
C PHE A 95 -2.28 5.88 -7.37
N ASP A 96 -3.12 6.06 -6.36
CA ASP A 96 -3.17 7.30 -5.59
C ASP A 96 -2.03 7.38 -4.56
N ASN A 97 -1.60 6.23 -4.03
CA ASN A 97 -0.56 6.12 -3.00
C ASN A 97 0.70 5.43 -3.53
N LYS A 98 1.17 5.79 -4.73
CA LYS A 98 2.26 5.11 -5.47
C LYS A 98 3.47 4.78 -4.62
N ASN A 99 3.95 5.74 -3.82
CA ASN A 99 5.16 5.59 -3.01
C ASN A 99 4.97 4.67 -1.81
N ILE A 100 3.80 4.70 -1.20
CA ILE A 100 3.43 3.78 -0.10
C ILE A 100 3.28 2.37 -0.69
N TYR A 101 2.51 2.21 -1.78
CA TYR A 101 2.35 0.93 -2.46
C TYR A 101 3.70 0.32 -2.85
N ASP A 102 4.64 1.13 -3.38
CA ASP A 102 5.98 0.65 -3.74
C ASP A 102 6.78 0.20 -2.52
N LEU A 103 6.60 0.83 -1.37
CA LEU A 103 7.21 0.39 -0.12
C LEU A 103 6.61 -0.93 0.35
N LEU A 104 5.26 -1.05 0.37
CA LEU A 104 4.54 -2.24 0.85
C LEU A 104 4.90 -3.51 0.05
N PHE A 105 5.12 -3.37 -1.27
CA PHE A 105 5.38 -4.49 -2.18
C PHE A 105 6.80 -4.48 -2.76
N SER A 106 7.75 -3.77 -2.12
CA SER A 106 9.16 -3.76 -2.50
C SER A 106 9.86 -5.08 -2.11
N GLN A 107 11.01 -5.35 -2.74
CA GLN A 107 11.88 -6.45 -2.31
C GLN A 107 12.34 -6.31 -0.85
N SER A 108 12.41 -5.08 -0.34
CA SER A 108 12.76 -4.80 1.06
C SER A 108 11.70 -5.30 2.05
N VAL A 109 10.46 -5.51 1.62
CA VAL A 109 9.39 -6.06 2.46
C VAL A 109 9.77 -7.41 3.06
N VAL A 110 10.49 -8.28 2.33
CA VAL A 110 10.95 -9.58 2.85
C VAL A 110 11.83 -9.39 4.11
N GLU A 111 12.60 -8.31 4.20
CA GLU A 111 13.36 -8.00 5.40
C GLU A 111 12.46 -7.48 6.53
N PHE A 112 11.36 -6.82 6.21
CA PHE A 112 10.38 -6.34 7.17
C PHE A 112 9.51 -7.46 7.75
N LEU A 113 9.37 -8.61 7.07
CA LEU A 113 8.70 -9.79 7.61
C LEU A 113 9.37 -10.36 8.89
N LYS A 114 10.56 -9.87 9.24
CA LYS A 114 11.20 -10.13 10.55
C LYS A 114 10.49 -9.44 11.72
N PHE A 115 9.64 -8.46 11.43
CA PHE A 115 8.89 -7.71 12.44
C PHE A 115 7.48 -8.33 12.57
N PRO A 116 7.13 -8.90 13.73
CA PRO A 116 5.87 -9.64 13.91
C PRO A 116 4.62 -8.81 13.60
N ASN A 117 4.64 -7.51 13.90
CA ASN A 117 3.54 -6.58 13.62
C ASN A 117 3.26 -6.38 12.12
N ILE A 118 4.23 -6.64 11.25
CA ILE A 118 4.05 -6.54 9.80
C ILE A 118 3.42 -7.81 9.25
N LEU A 119 3.84 -8.99 9.74
CA LEU A 119 3.27 -10.27 9.32
C LEU A 119 1.76 -10.27 9.50
N GLU A 120 1.27 -9.88 10.68
CA GLU A 120 -0.15 -9.87 10.99
C GLU A 120 -0.95 -8.97 10.03
N VAL A 121 -0.49 -7.74 9.78
CA VAL A 121 -1.23 -6.80 8.90
C VAL A 121 -1.12 -7.17 7.42
N ALA A 122 -0.01 -7.81 6.99
CA ALA A 122 0.14 -8.30 5.63
C ALA A 122 -0.72 -9.55 5.38
N ASP A 123 -0.78 -10.47 6.36
CA ASP A 123 -1.65 -11.65 6.29
C ASP A 123 -3.12 -11.24 6.22
N ASN A 124 -3.55 -10.23 6.99
CA ASN A 124 -4.91 -9.70 6.95
C ASN A 124 -5.31 -9.22 5.55
N ALA A 125 -4.40 -8.60 4.78
CA ALA A 125 -4.68 -8.17 3.42
C ALA A 125 -5.07 -9.34 2.50
N PHE A 126 -4.34 -10.44 2.60
CA PHE A 126 -4.66 -11.64 1.79
C PHE A 126 -5.88 -12.38 2.32
N GLN A 127 -6.08 -12.40 3.65
CA GLN A 127 -7.24 -13.01 4.27
C GLN A 127 -8.54 -12.33 3.82
N THR A 128 -8.60 -11.00 3.79
CA THR A 128 -9.74 -10.22 3.28
C THR A 128 -10.10 -10.62 1.84
N LEU A 129 -9.10 -10.78 0.96
CA LEU A 129 -9.33 -11.25 -0.40
C LEU A 129 -9.86 -12.68 -0.44
N LEU A 130 -9.26 -13.59 0.34
CA LEU A 130 -9.68 -14.99 0.40
C LEU A 130 -11.14 -15.14 0.87
N GLU A 131 -11.54 -14.38 1.89
CA GLU A 131 -12.91 -14.33 2.38
C GLU A 131 -13.86 -13.80 1.31
N SER A 132 -13.51 -12.73 0.62
CA SER A 132 -14.29 -12.16 -0.47
C SER A 132 -14.48 -13.14 -1.64
N VAL A 133 -13.48 -13.95 -1.97
CA VAL A 133 -13.60 -15.05 -2.96
C VAL A 133 -14.60 -16.11 -2.50
N LYS A 134 -14.54 -16.53 -1.22
CA LYS A 134 -15.46 -17.51 -0.66
C LYS A 134 -16.89 -16.99 -0.56
N ASP A 135 -17.06 -15.71 -0.27
CA ASP A 135 -18.37 -15.09 -0.20
C ASP A 135 -19.01 -14.95 -1.59
N HIS A 136 -18.19 -14.67 -2.61
CA HIS A 136 -18.66 -14.58 -3.99
C HIS A 136 -19.09 -15.94 -4.56
N ASP A 137 -18.30 -17.00 -4.30
CA ASP A 137 -18.64 -18.36 -4.74
C ASP A 137 -18.51 -19.35 -3.58
N LYS A 138 -19.65 -19.58 -2.91
CA LYS A 138 -19.76 -20.50 -1.75
C LYS A 138 -19.61 -21.98 -2.11
N SER A 139 -19.52 -22.34 -3.39
CA SER A 139 -19.29 -23.71 -3.84
C SER A 139 -17.82 -24.12 -3.79
N LEU A 140 -16.90 -23.16 -3.65
CA LEU A 140 -15.46 -23.41 -3.64
C LEU A 140 -15.01 -24.09 -2.34
N ASN A 141 -14.18 -25.12 -2.49
CA ASN A 141 -13.39 -25.62 -1.35
C ASN A 141 -12.20 -24.69 -1.05
N ASP A 142 -11.57 -24.88 0.12
CA ASP A 142 -10.49 -24.01 0.58
C ASP A 142 -9.32 -23.91 -0.41
N LEU A 143 -8.92 -25.00 -1.07
CA LEU A 143 -7.83 -24.99 -2.04
C LEU A 143 -8.23 -24.18 -3.29
N SER A 144 -9.44 -24.39 -3.81
CA SER A 144 -9.93 -23.66 -4.97
C SER A 144 -10.07 -22.18 -4.70
N ALA A 145 -10.60 -21.81 -3.52
CA ALA A 145 -10.70 -20.42 -3.08
C ALA A 145 -9.31 -19.76 -2.96
N SER A 146 -8.37 -20.45 -2.34
CA SER A 146 -6.97 -19.96 -2.23
C SER A 146 -6.32 -19.74 -3.59
N ASN A 147 -6.49 -20.70 -4.52
CA ASN A 147 -5.95 -20.57 -5.88
C ASN A 147 -6.56 -19.36 -6.61
N LYS A 148 -7.87 -19.14 -6.52
CA LYS A 148 -8.54 -17.98 -7.13
C LYS A 148 -8.05 -16.67 -6.49
N ALA A 149 -7.91 -16.61 -5.16
CA ALA A 149 -7.36 -15.45 -4.46
C ALA A 149 -5.94 -15.12 -4.95
N VAL A 150 -5.08 -16.13 -5.11
CA VAL A 150 -3.73 -15.93 -5.68
C VAL A 150 -3.77 -15.44 -7.13
N HIS A 151 -4.68 -15.95 -7.97
CA HIS A 151 -4.83 -15.48 -9.35
C HIS A 151 -5.25 -14.01 -9.39
N ILE A 152 -6.28 -13.63 -8.62
CA ILE A 152 -6.76 -12.25 -8.53
C ILE A 152 -5.64 -11.33 -8.03
N TRP A 153 -5.00 -11.68 -6.90
CA TRP A 153 -3.91 -10.89 -6.35
C TRP A 153 -2.75 -10.71 -7.32
N SER A 154 -2.33 -11.80 -7.98
CA SER A 154 -1.24 -11.75 -8.98
C SER A 154 -1.61 -10.88 -10.18
N PHE A 155 -2.87 -10.93 -10.63
CA PHE A 155 -3.37 -10.07 -11.69
C PHE A 155 -3.37 -8.60 -11.29
N LEU A 156 -3.95 -8.24 -10.12
CA LEU A 156 -3.97 -6.87 -9.61
C LEU A 156 -2.57 -6.30 -9.42
N HIS A 157 -1.69 -7.09 -8.81
CA HIS A 157 -0.30 -6.69 -8.62
C HIS A 157 0.45 -6.52 -9.94
N GLY A 158 0.26 -7.46 -10.87
CA GLY A 158 0.85 -7.42 -12.22
C GLY A 158 0.39 -6.21 -13.02
N ILE A 159 -0.93 -5.96 -13.09
CA ILE A 159 -1.48 -4.82 -13.84
C ILE A 159 -1.04 -3.48 -13.25
N THR A 160 -0.99 -3.37 -11.91
CA THR A 160 -0.46 -2.20 -11.21
C THR A 160 1.00 -1.95 -11.56
N SER A 161 1.85 -2.98 -11.42
CA SER A 161 3.29 -2.87 -11.67
C SER A 161 3.61 -2.51 -13.11
N ILE A 162 2.88 -3.08 -14.08
CA ILE A 162 3.04 -2.78 -15.50
C ILE A 162 2.55 -1.37 -15.81
N SER A 163 1.37 -0.99 -15.32
CA SER A 163 0.78 0.34 -15.55
C SER A 163 1.67 1.46 -15.03
N LYS A 164 2.25 1.30 -13.84
CA LYS A 164 3.18 2.29 -13.26
C LYS A 164 4.42 2.53 -14.12
N LYS A 165 4.90 1.50 -14.83
CA LYS A 165 6.05 1.60 -15.76
C LYS A 165 5.65 2.22 -17.11
N MET A 166 4.36 2.23 -17.42
CA MET A 166 3.81 2.69 -18.70
C MET A 166 3.03 4.00 -18.59
N ASP A 167 3.12 4.71 -17.47
CA ASP A 167 2.34 5.93 -17.18
C ASP A 167 2.33 6.92 -18.35
N VAL A 168 3.50 7.21 -18.93
CA VAL A 168 3.63 8.12 -20.07
C VAL A 168 2.92 7.58 -21.32
N ALA A 169 3.05 6.28 -21.59
CA ALA A 169 2.43 5.63 -22.75
C ALA A 169 0.91 5.49 -22.60
N LEU A 170 0.41 5.35 -21.36
CA LEU A 170 -1.02 5.30 -21.04
C LEU A 170 -1.73 6.65 -21.23
N ALA A 171 -0.99 7.75 -21.28
CA ALA A 171 -1.52 9.08 -21.56
C ALA A 171 -1.64 9.38 -23.07
N LEU A 172 -1.14 8.50 -23.96
CA LEU A 172 -1.25 8.68 -25.41
C LEU A 172 -2.69 8.48 -25.87
N PRO A 173 -3.09 9.12 -27.02
CA PRO A 173 -4.32 8.77 -27.72
C PRO A 173 -4.34 7.28 -28.10
N ASP A 174 -5.50 6.65 -28.06
CA ASP A 174 -5.65 5.20 -28.36
C ASP A 174 -5.08 4.80 -29.73
N SER A 175 -5.13 5.70 -30.73
CA SER A 175 -4.57 5.47 -32.06
C SER A 175 -3.04 5.38 -32.11
N GLU A 176 -2.37 6.02 -31.15
CA GLU A 176 -0.90 6.07 -31.04
C GLU A 176 -0.36 5.11 -29.99
N MET A 177 -1.24 4.50 -29.22
CA MET A 177 -0.89 3.63 -28.12
C MET A 177 -0.42 2.27 -28.63
N PRO A 178 0.79 1.77 -28.22
CA PRO A 178 1.23 0.42 -28.54
C PRO A 178 0.23 -0.65 -28.09
N ILE A 179 0.14 -1.77 -28.81
CA ILE A 179 -0.80 -2.86 -28.51
C ILE A 179 -0.74 -3.31 -27.04
N PRO A 180 0.44 -3.58 -26.43
CA PRO A 180 0.50 -4.00 -25.04
C PRO A 180 -0.07 -2.97 -24.07
N VAL A 181 0.23 -1.68 -24.30
CA VAL A 181 -0.25 -0.56 -23.46
C VAL A 181 -1.76 -0.43 -23.55
N ARG A 182 -2.31 -0.50 -24.78
CA ARG A 182 -3.75 -0.48 -25.03
C ARG A 182 -4.46 -1.67 -24.38
N SER A 183 -3.84 -2.86 -24.40
CA SER A 183 -4.37 -4.06 -23.76
C SER A 183 -4.42 -3.90 -22.23
N ILE A 184 -3.37 -3.36 -21.64
CA ILE A 184 -3.34 -3.05 -20.20
C ILE A 184 -4.41 -2.01 -19.82
N LYS A 185 -4.54 -0.94 -20.60
CA LYS A 185 -5.61 0.06 -20.40
C LYS A 185 -6.98 -0.58 -20.42
N ARG A 186 -7.27 -1.41 -21.43
CA ARG A 186 -8.56 -2.13 -21.53
C ARG A 186 -8.82 -3.06 -20.36
N ALA A 187 -7.79 -3.76 -19.87
CA ALA A 187 -7.91 -4.64 -18.72
C ALA A 187 -8.26 -3.84 -17.44
N ARG A 188 -7.68 -2.65 -17.27
CA ARG A 188 -8.02 -1.76 -16.17
C ARG A 188 -9.45 -1.20 -16.29
N ASP A 189 -9.80 -0.71 -17.48
CA ASP A 189 -11.10 -0.11 -17.75
C ASP A 189 -12.27 -1.13 -17.67
N ASN A 190 -11.96 -2.43 -17.75
CA ASN A 190 -12.92 -3.53 -17.67
C ASN A 190 -12.54 -4.53 -16.57
N LEU A 191 -12.02 -4.05 -15.44
CA LEU A 191 -11.50 -4.89 -14.36
C LEU A 191 -12.51 -5.92 -13.88
N ARG A 192 -13.77 -5.52 -13.69
CA ARG A 192 -14.84 -6.41 -13.27
C ARG A 192 -14.95 -7.66 -14.15
N GLN A 193 -14.97 -7.49 -15.49
CA GLN A 193 -15.05 -8.62 -16.42
C GLN A 193 -13.83 -9.52 -16.32
N PHE A 194 -12.63 -8.95 -16.19
CA PHE A 194 -11.40 -9.73 -16.01
C PHE A 194 -11.40 -10.54 -14.71
N ILE A 195 -11.97 -10.01 -13.64
CA ILE A 195 -12.10 -10.75 -12.38
C ILE A 195 -13.19 -11.82 -12.51
N GLU A 196 -14.33 -11.51 -13.13
CA GLU A 196 -15.41 -12.47 -13.39
C GLU A 196 -14.92 -13.68 -14.21
N ASP A 197 -14.12 -13.46 -15.24
CA ASP A 197 -13.56 -14.52 -16.11
C ASP A 197 -12.64 -15.50 -15.35
N LEU A 198 -12.25 -15.19 -14.10
CA LEU A 198 -11.48 -16.07 -13.22
C LEU A 198 -12.38 -17.05 -12.43
N PHE A 199 -13.69 -16.81 -12.33
CA PHE A 199 -14.65 -17.67 -11.65
C PHE A 199 -15.30 -18.68 -12.60
#